data_f584c808fa4db99dee477c04d22b0337
#
_entry.id   f584c808fa4db99dee477c04d22b0337
#
_cell.length_a   1.000
_cell.length_b   1.000
_cell.length_c   1.000
_cell.angle_alpha   90.00
_cell.angle_beta   90.00
_cell.angle_gamma   90.00
#
_symmetry.space_group_name_H-M   'P 1'
#
loop_
_entity.id
_entity.type
_entity.pdbx_description
1 polymer ?
#
loop_
_entity_poly.entity_id
_entity_poly.type
_entity_poly.pdbx_seq_one_letter_code
_entity_poly.pdbx_strand_id
1 'polypeptide(L)'
;MAESNPMRWVVLAFIAAGLCAVVIVTVVDRQVDAAKAKAAAEAQAMDQGMARADRQVTSSLDHAATVAAPFVAEIGAGRFAEAYARLASPYRAAVSIAAFTETCQASPILMGARQVTLRRLRTQSGGGAATLEADGLLDSTVGAVPISFVFLQEPAGPRILVVSLAGVPLLQGVAPAR
;
A
#
# COMPACT_ATOMS: atom_id res chain seq x y z
N MET A 1 47.46 -66.61 30.49
CA MET A 1 46.44 -66.58 29.45
C MET A 1 45.16 -66.03 30.10
N ALA A 2 44.82 -64.80 29.78
CA ALA A 2 43.62 -64.20 30.35
C ALA A 2 42.43 -64.58 29.46
N GLU A 3 41.52 -65.39 29.97
CA GLU A 3 40.28 -65.76 29.29
C GLU A 3 39.42 -64.51 29.18
N SER A 4 39.29 -63.98 27.99
CA SER A 4 38.37 -62.87 27.68
C SER A 4 36.92 -63.38 27.73
N ASN A 5 36.22 -63.06 28.82
CA ASN A 5 34.84 -63.47 29.03
C ASN A 5 33.96 -62.83 27.95
N PRO A 6 33.39 -63.56 27.01
CA PRO A 6 32.63 -63.05 25.88
C PRO A 6 31.38 -62.25 26.32
N MET A 7 30.87 -62.56 27.52
CA MET A 7 29.71 -61.94 28.08
C MET A 7 29.89 -60.40 28.42
N ARG A 8 31.17 -60.06 28.73
CA ARG A 8 31.52 -58.64 29.00
C ARG A 8 31.42 -57.76 27.74
N TRP A 9 31.80 -58.30 26.59
CA TRP A 9 31.73 -57.59 25.31
C TRP A 9 30.30 -57.40 24.84
N VAL A 10 29.41 -58.36 25.10
CA VAL A 10 27.98 -58.25 24.78
C VAL A 10 27.31 -57.14 25.63
N VAL A 11 27.60 -57.07 26.91
CA VAL A 11 27.05 -56.05 27.82
C VAL A 11 27.56 -54.63 27.42
N LEU A 12 28.84 -54.49 27.08
CA LEU A 12 29.40 -53.22 26.62
C LEU A 12 28.78 -52.77 25.30
N ALA A 13 28.52 -53.67 24.37
CA ALA A 13 27.86 -53.36 23.12
C ALA A 13 26.40 -52.86 23.32
N PHE A 14 25.65 -53.46 24.25
CA PHE A 14 24.29 -53.00 24.59
C PHE A 14 24.29 -51.61 25.27
N ILE A 15 25.24 -51.35 26.16
CA ILE A 15 25.38 -50.04 26.80
C ILE A 15 25.74 -48.96 25.76
N ALA A 16 26.65 -49.24 24.84
CA ALA A 16 27.03 -48.34 23.76
C ALA A 16 25.88 -48.05 22.81
N ALA A 17 25.08 -49.06 22.41
CA ALA A 17 23.92 -48.91 21.57
C ALA A 17 22.82 -48.08 22.26
N GLY A 18 22.58 -48.27 23.55
CA GLY A 18 21.63 -47.48 24.35
C GLY A 18 22.03 -46.01 24.46
N LEU A 19 23.31 -45.73 24.69
CA LEU A 19 23.86 -44.38 24.73
C LEU A 19 23.73 -43.65 23.37
N CYS A 20 24.01 -44.33 22.27
CA CYS A 20 23.83 -43.80 20.93
C CYS A 20 22.36 -43.46 20.65
N ALA A 21 21.41 -44.30 21.03
CA ALA A 21 19.99 -44.05 20.84
C ALA A 21 19.50 -42.79 21.60
N VAL A 22 19.94 -42.62 22.84
CA VAL A 22 19.60 -41.46 23.64
C VAL A 22 20.16 -40.14 23.03
N VAL A 23 21.41 -40.18 22.55
CA VAL A 23 22.01 -39.03 21.88
C VAL A 23 21.29 -38.67 20.59
N ILE A 24 20.91 -39.64 19.79
CA ILE A 24 20.17 -39.40 18.53
C ILE A 24 18.80 -38.75 18.84
N VAL A 25 18.06 -39.29 19.81
CA VAL A 25 16.73 -38.73 20.19
C VAL A 25 16.85 -37.26 20.67
N THR A 26 17.82 -36.98 21.53
CA THR A 26 18.02 -35.61 22.03
C THR A 26 18.48 -34.61 20.96
N VAL A 27 19.23 -35.03 19.96
CA VAL A 27 19.64 -34.19 18.84
C VAL A 27 18.47 -33.93 17.89
N VAL A 28 17.67 -34.96 17.62
CA VAL A 28 16.47 -34.82 16.76
C VAL A 28 15.43 -33.88 17.42
N ASP A 29 15.15 -34.03 18.72
CA ASP A 29 14.23 -33.17 19.42
C ASP A 29 14.68 -31.70 19.39
N ARG A 30 15.98 -31.46 19.62
CA ARG A 30 16.52 -30.07 19.52
C ARG A 30 16.41 -29.48 18.13
N GLN A 31 16.60 -30.29 17.08
CA GLN A 31 16.43 -29.81 15.69
C GLN A 31 14.97 -29.53 15.36
N VAL A 32 14.04 -30.35 15.84
CA VAL A 32 12.60 -30.14 15.66
C VAL A 32 12.15 -28.88 16.39
N ASP A 33 12.62 -28.66 17.63
CA ASP A 33 12.26 -27.45 18.39
C ASP A 33 12.87 -26.19 17.76
N ALA A 34 14.10 -26.25 17.26
CA ALA A 34 14.72 -25.15 16.54
C ALA A 34 13.97 -24.83 15.22
N ALA A 35 13.54 -25.87 14.50
CA ALA A 35 12.74 -25.69 13.27
C ALA A 35 11.36 -25.06 13.56
N LYS A 36 10.69 -25.50 14.63
CA LYS A 36 9.42 -24.91 15.08
C LYS A 36 9.58 -23.45 15.52
N ALA A 37 10.63 -23.14 16.27
CA ALA A 37 10.92 -21.79 16.70
C ALA A 37 11.19 -20.86 15.50
N LYS A 38 11.94 -21.33 14.52
CA LYS A 38 12.20 -20.59 13.28
C LYS A 38 10.92 -20.34 12.48
N ALA A 39 10.09 -21.37 12.28
CA ALA A 39 8.81 -21.25 11.59
C ALA A 39 7.86 -20.27 12.31
N ALA A 40 7.81 -20.29 13.63
CA ALA A 40 7.02 -19.34 14.43
C ALA A 40 7.54 -17.90 14.27
N ALA A 41 8.86 -17.70 14.27
CA ALA A 41 9.47 -16.40 14.07
C ALA A 41 9.20 -15.84 12.66
N GLU A 42 9.28 -16.68 11.64
CA GLU A 42 8.94 -16.30 10.25
C GLU A 42 7.46 -15.94 10.10
N ALA A 43 6.56 -16.70 10.71
CA ALA A 43 5.13 -16.39 10.73
C ALA A 43 4.84 -15.04 11.42
N GLN A 44 5.47 -14.79 12.57
CA GLN A 44 5.35 -13.50 13.27
C GLN A 44 5.93 -12.33 12.47
N ALA A 45 7.05 -12.52 11.77
CA ALA A 45 7.64 -11.50 10.90
C ALA A 45 6.73 -11.17 9.72
N MET A 46 6.07 -12.18 9.16
CA MET A 46 5.10 -12.01 8.06
C MET A 46 3.85 -11.25 8.53
N ASP A 47 3.29 -11.61 9.69
CA ASP A 47 2.15 -10.90 10.30
C ASP A 47 2.48 -9.44 10.61
N GLN A 48 3.65 -9.18 11.17
CA GLN A 48 4.12 -7.82 11.42
C GLN A 48 4.35 -7.03 10.12
N GLY A 49 4.84 -7.69 9.07
CA GLY A 49 4.99 -7.10 7.74
C GLY A 49 3.65 -6.68 7.15
N MET A 50 2.65 -7.57 7.19
CA MET A 50 1.29 -7.27 6.71
C MET A 50 0.65 -6.13 7.52
N ALA A 51 0.74 -6.16 8.84
CA ALA A 51 0.18 -5.10 9.70
C ALA A 51 0.87 -3.73 9.51
N ARG A 52 2.14 -3.69 9.09
CA ARG A 52 2.83 -2.45 8.71
C ARG A 52 2.36 -1.95 7.34
N ALA A 53 2.24 -2.86 6.38
CA ALA A 53 1.74 -2.52 5.04
C ALA A 53 0.32 -1.96 5.10
N ASP A 54 -0.58 -2.58 5.85
CA ASP A 54 -1.96 -2.11 6.02
C ASP A 54 -2.02 -0.72 6.66
N ARG A 55 -1.20 -0.47 7.70
CA ARG A 55 -1.12 0.86 8.33
C ARG A 55 -0.59 1.92 7.36
N GLN A 56 0.38 1.58 6.54
CA GLN A 56 0.96 2.49 5.56
C GLN A 56 -0.06 2.83 4.46
N VAL A 57 -0.81 1.84 3.98
CA VAL A 57 -1.88 2.05 2.99
C VAL A 57 -2.99 2.93 3.56
N THR A 58 -3.45 2.65 4.79
CA THR A 58 -4.48 3.45 5.46
C THR A 58 -4.03 4.90 5.65
N SER A 59 -2.83 5.11 6.15
CA SER A 59 -2.24 6.45 6.34
C SER A 59 -2.10 7.21 5.01
N SER A 60 -1.74 6.53 3.94
CA SER A 60 -1.64 7.14 2.60
C SER A 60 -3.01 7.46 2.01
N LEU A 61 -4.03 6.63 2.27
CA LEU A 61 -5.40 6.87 1.85
C LEU A 61 -5.98 8.09 2.59
N ASP A 62 -5.75 8.20 3.89
CA ASP A 62 -6.17 9.36 4.69
C ASP A 62 -5.51 10.65 4.16
N HIS A 63 -4.22 10.60 3.83
CA HIS A 63 -3.52 11.73 3.23
C HIS A 63 -4.10 12.13 1.86
N ALA A 64 -4.40 11.17 1.00
CA ALA A 64 -5.06 11.43 -0.27
C ALA A 64 -6.45 12.06 -0.07
N ALA A 65 -7.22 11.57 0.91
CA ALA A 65 -8.53 12.09 1.26
C ALA A 65 -8.49 13.53 1.76
N THR A 66 -7.45 13.92 2.53
CA THR A 66 -7.28 15.32 2.99
C THR A 66 -7.05 16.32 1.86
N VAL A 67 -6.67 15.87 0.67
CA VAL A 67 -6.52 16.70 -0.52
C VAL A 67 -7.74 16.60 -1.43
N ALA A 68 -8.24 15.38 -1.67
CA ALA A 68 -9.34 15.13 -2.59
C ALA A 68 -10.68 15.68 -2.08
N ALA A 69 -11.01 15.53 -0.79
CA ALA A 69 -12.28 15.96 -0.25
C ALA A 69 -12.46 17.48 -0.29
N PRO A 70 -11.49 18.31 0.17
CA PRO A 70 -11.60 19.77 0.01
C PRO A 70 -11.64 20.22 -1.45
N PHE A 71 -10.86 19.57 -2.34
CA PHE A 71 -10.85 19.86 -3.78
C PHE A 71 -12.25 19.73 -4.38
N VAL A 72 -12.93 18.60 -4.11
CA VAL A 72 -14.29 18.34 -4.58
C VAL A 72 -15.28 19.36 -3.98
N ALA A 73 -15.19 19.63 -2.68
CA ALA A 73 -16.06 20.59 -2.00
C ALA A 73 -15.87 22.02 -2.52
N GLU A 74 -14.65 22.42 -2.86
CA GLU A 74 -14.33 23.73 -3.41
C GLU A 74 -14.91 23.89 -4.82
N ILE A 75 -14.84 22.86 -5.66
CA ILE A 75 -15.47 22.89 -6.99
C ILE A 75 -16.99 22.98 -6.85
N GLY A 76 -17.61 22.12 -6.04
CA GLY A 76 -19.06 22.14 -5.80
C GLY A 76 -19.58 23.47 -5.22
N ALA A 77 -18.73 24.18 -4.49
CA ALA A 77 -19.01 25.52 -3.96
C ALA A 77 -18.66 26.68 -4.91
N GLY A 78 -18.15 26.39 -6.13
CA GLY A 78 -17.70 27.40 -7.08
C GLY A 78 -16.38 28.11 -6.73
N ARG A 79 -15.63 27.60 -5.73
CA ARG A 79 -14.33 28.16 -5.30
C ARG A 79 -13.19 27.60 -6.15
N PHE A 80 -13.21 27.90 -7.43
CA PHE A 80 -12.27 27.32 -8.40
C PHE A 80 -10.81 27.70 -8.16
N ALA A 81 -10.53 28.91 -7.64
CA ALA A 81 -9.18 29.35 -7.34
C ALA A 81 -8.52 28.50 -6.24
N GLU A 82 -9.26 28.14 -5.20
CA GLU A 82 -8.81 27.30 -4.10
C GLU A 82 -8.60 25.85 -4.57
N ALA A 83 -9.56 25.32 -5.33
CA ALA A 83 -9.44 24.00 -5.95
C ALA A 83 -8.21 23.94 -6.89
N TYR A 84 -8.00 24.95 -7.73
CA TYR A 84 -6.85 25.04 -8.63
C TYR A 84 -5.52 25.05 -7.88
N ALA A 85 -5.44 25.69 -6.72
CA ALA A 85 -4.25 25.71 -5.89
C ALA A 85 -3.87 24.33 -5.32
N ARG A 86 -4.79 23.34 -5.31
CA ARG A 86 -4.53 21.96 -4.90
C ARG A 86 -3.96 21.09 -6.01
N LEU A 87 -3.96 21.57 -7.24
CA LEU A 87 -3.41 20.85 -8.39
C LEU A 87 -1.89 20.89 -8.36
N ALA A 88 -1.29 19.87 -8.93
CA ALA A 88 0.16 19.72 -9.05
C ALA A 88 0.78 20.82 -9.94
N SER A 89 2.01 21.19 -9.61
CA SER A 89 2.75 22.24 -10.34
C SER A 89 2.82 22.00 -11.86
N PRO A 90 3.06 20.77 -12.35
CA PRO A 90 3.05 20.52 -13.80
C PRO A 90 1.70 20.79 -14.46
N TYR A 91 0.60 20.46 -13.77
CA TYR A 91 -0.73 20.77 -14.27
C TYR A 91 -0.95 22.30 -14.36
N ARG A 92 -0.64 23.03 -13.29
CA ARG A 92 -0.80 24.48 -13.23
C ARG A 92 0.09 25.24 -14.22
N ALA A 93 1.22 24.64 -14.62
CA ALA A 93 2.08 25.19 -15.66
C ALA A 93 1.48 25.02 -17.06
N ALA A 94 0.71 23.96 -17.29
CA ALA A 94 0.14 23.62 -18.59
C ALA A 94 -1.27 24.16 -18.82
N VAL A 95 -2.07 24.32 -17.75
CA VAL A 95 -3.49 24.69 -17.81
C VAL A 95 -3.72 25.94 -16.99
N SER A 96 -4.28 26.98 -17.61
CA SER A 96 -4.64 28.21 -16.89
C SER A 96 -5.83 28.00 -15.95
N ILE A 97 -5.95 28.86 -14.93
CA ILE A 97 -7.11 28.84 -14.02
C ILE A 97 -8.42 29.07 -14.77
N ALA A 98 -8.43 29.85 -15.83
CA ALA A 98 -9.63 30.11 -16.64
C ALA A 98 -10.08 28.82 -17.37
N ALA A 99 -9.15 28.11 -18.01
CA ALA A 99 -9.44 26.83 -18.69
C ALA A 99 -9.86 25.74 -17.71
N PHE A 100 -9.24 25.68 -16.52
CA PHE A 100 -9.69 24.79 -15.44
C PHE A 100 -11.12 25.09 -14.99
N THR A 101 -11.44 26.36 -14.77
CA THR A 101 -12.77 26.79 -14.36
C THR A 101 -13.83 26.43 -15.40
N GLU A 102 -13.56 26.68 -16.68
CA GLU A 102 -14.44 26.30 -17.79
C GLU A 102 -14.68 24.80 -17.84
N THR A 103 -13.60 23.99 -17.69
CA THR A 103 -13.71 22.53 -17.64
C THR A 103 -14.58 22.06 -16.47
N CYS A 104 -14.42 22.64 -15.29
CA CYS A 104 -15.24 22.30 -14.13
C CYS A 104 -16.71 22.68 -14.34
N GLN A 105 -16.97 23.87 -14.86
CA GLN A 105 -18.33 24.36 -15.14
C GLN A 105 -19.05 23.56 -16.24
N ALA A 106 -18.30 23.05 -17.21
CA ALA A 106 -18.84 22.17 -18.26
C ALA A 106 -19.25 20.78 -17.74
N SER A 107 -18.85 20.41 -16.51
CA SER A 107 -19.17 19.12 -15.91
C SER A 107 -20.26 19.24 -14.83
N PRO A 108 -21.54 18.89 -15.13
CA PRO A 108 -22.61 18.90 -14.13
C PRO A 108 -22.32 18.00 -12.92
N ILE A 109 -21.55 16.93 -13.14
CA ILE A 109 -21.16 15.97 -12.09
C ILE A 109 -20.25 16.66 -11.07
N LEU A 110 -19.24 17.41 -11.53
CA LEU A 110 -18.34 18.13 -10.64
C LEU A 110 -19.03 19.32 -9.96
N MET A 111 -19.86 20.06 -10.70
CA MET A 111 -20.63 21.18 -10.15
C MET A 111 -21.66 20.73 -9.10
N GLY A 112 -22.19 19.52 -9.26
CA GLY A 112 -23.10 18.92 -8.28
C GLY A 112 -22.41 18.09 -7.19
N ALA A 113 -21.09 18.11 -7.13
CA ALA A 113 -20.30 17.31 -6.22
C ALA A 113 -20.53 17.74 -4.74
N ARG A 114 -20.77 16.75 -3.89
CA ARG A 114 -21.02 16.95 -2.45
C ARG A 114 -19.91 16.34 -1.61
N GLN A 115 -19.56 15.09 -1.90
CA GLN A 115 -18.60 14.32 -1.12
C GLN A 115 -17.86 13.32 -2.00
N VAL A 116 -16.61 13.04 -1.66
CA VAL A 116 -15.82 11.96 -2.25
C VAL A 116 -15.41 10.96 -1.16
N THR A 117 -15.53 9.67 -1.49
CA THR A 117 -15.09 8.58 -0.64
C THR A 117 -14.05 7.77 -1.38
N LEU A 118 -12.79 7.84 -0.97
CA LEU A 118 -11.72 7.03 -1.53
C LEU A 118 -11.78 5.61 -0.96
N ARG A 119 -11.56 4.59 -1.81
CA ARG A 119 -11.71 3.18 -1.44
C ARG A 119 -10.47 2.33 -1.71
N ARG A 120 -9.68 2.71 -2.69
CA ARG A 120 -8.52 1.95 -3.13
C ARG A 120 -7.36 2.90 -3.41
N LEU A 121 -6.17 2.45 -3.05
CA LEU A 121 -4.94 3.16 -3.29
C LEU A 121 -3.97 2.26 -4.05
N ARG A 122 -3.29 2.82 -5.05
CA ARG A 122 -2.19 2.17 -5.76
C ARG A 122 -1.02 3.13 -5.84
N THR A 123 0.16 2.64 -5.52
CA THR A 123 1.39 3.40 -5.69
C THR A 123 2.03 2.99 -7.01
N GLN A 124 2.30 3.96 -7.88
CA GLN A 124 3.11 3.75 -9.07
C GLN A 124 4.44 4.45 -8.89
N SER A 125 5.51 3.66 -8.94
CA SER A 125 6.88 4.16 -8.96
C SER A 125 7.42 3.99 -10.37
N GLY A 126 7.49 5.07 -11.14
CA GLY A 126 8.02 5.05 -12.51
C GLY A 126 8.45 6.45 -12.94
N GLY A 127 9.63 6.55 -13.60
CA GLY A 127 10.05 7.79 -14.27
C GLY A 127 10.46 8.96 -13.37
N GLY A 128 10.92 8.71 -12.14
CA GLY A 128 11.56 9.75 -11.30
C GLY A 128 10.63 10.46 -10.32
N ALA A 129 9.33 10.34 -10.42
CA ALA A 129 8.38 10.86 -9.43
C ALA A 129 7.45 9.76 -8.92
N ALA A 130 7.28 9.68 -7.60
CA ALA A 130 6.30 8.78 -7.00
C ALA A 130 4.89 9.35 -7.22
N THR A 131 4.04 8.57 -7.87
CA THR A 131 2.62 8.90 -8.04
C THR A 131 1.76 7.94 -7.23
N LEU A 132 0.66 8.47 -6.72
CA LEU A 132 -0.32 7.76 -5.93
C LEU A 132 -1.66 7.84 -6.66
N GLU A 133 -2.21 6.71 -7.06
CA GLU A 133 -3.54 6.62 -7.67
C GLU A 133 -4.55 6.20 -6.63
N ALA A 134 -5.64 6.95 -6.49
CA ALA A 134 -6.73 6.65 -5.59
C ALA A 134 -8.05 6.58 -6.32
N ASP A 135 -8.72 5.43 -6.21
CA ASP A 135 -10.06 5.20 -6.75
C ASP A 135 -11.12 5.40 -5.65
N GLY A 136 -12.27 5.95 -6.04
CA GLY A 136 -13.35 6.20 -5.10
C GLY A 136 -14.70 6.40 -5.77
N LEU A 137 -15.63 6.90 -4.98
CA LEU A 137 -16.95 7.33 -5.42
C LEU A 137 -17.14 8.82 -5.11
N LEU A 138 -17.59 9.55 -6.08
CA LEU A 138 -18.08 10.91 -5.97
C LEU A 138 -19.59 10.89 -5.77
N ASP A 139 -20.08 11.39 -4.64
CA ASP A 139 -21.51 11.69 -4.46
C ASP A 139 -21.82 13.05 -5.08
N SER A 140 -22.74 13.05 -6.02
CA SER A 140 -23.15 14.24 -6.78
C SER A 140 -24.65 14.33 -6.81
N THR A 141 -25.17 15.49 -7.16
CA THR A 141 -26.62 15.70 -7.38
C THR A 141 -27.23 14.79 -8.44
N VAL A 142 -26.40 14.24 -9.34
CA VAL A 142 -26.83 13.28 -10.37
C VAL A 142 -26.63 11.81 -9.95
N GLY A 143 -26.16 11.56 -8.72
CA GLY A 143 -25.90 10.22 -8.16
C GLY A 143 -24.43 9.94 -7.88
N ALA A 144 -24.14 8.72 -7.47
CA ALA A 144 -22.78 8.28 -7.17
C ALA A 144 -22.04 7.88 -8.48
N VAL A 145 -20.91 8.54 -8.72
CA VAL A 145 -20.10 8.33 -9.93
C VAL A 145 -18.69 7.85 -9.54
N PRO A 146 -18.13 6.84 -10.21
CA PRO A 146 -16.74 6.44 -10.02
C PRO A 146 -15.80 7.61 -10.33
N ILE A 147 -14.87 7.87 -9.43
CA ILE A 147 -13.83 8.90 -9.59
C ILE A 147 -12.47 8.31 -9.28
N SER A 148 -11.47 8.70 -10.04
CA SER A 148 -10.07 8.41 -9.72
C SER A 148 -9.23 9.67 -9.71
N PHE A 149 -8.25 9.68 -8.82
CA PHE A 149 -7.28 10.74 -8.67
C PHE A 149 -5.87 10.16 -8.85
N VAL A 150 -5.02 10.89 -9.57
CA VAL A 150 -3.58 10.65 -9.53
C VAL A 150 -2.96 11.81 -8.78
N PHE A 151 -2.23 11.51 -7.72
CA PHE A 151 -1.49 12.49 -6.95
C PHE A 151 -0.01 12.41 -7.29
N LEU A 152 0.61 13.58 -7.41
CA LEU A 152 2.06 13.73 -7.47
C LEU A 152 2.56 14.12 -6.09
N GLN A 153 3.60 13.43 -5.61
CA GLN A 153 4.24 13.81 -4.35
C GLN A 153 5.17 15.01 -4.60
N GLU A 154 4.78 16.18 -4.12
CA GLU A 154 5.60 17.39 -4.12
C GLU A 154 6.22 17.63 -2.74
N PRO A 155 7.24 18.48 -2.59
CA PRO A 155 7.87 18.78 -1.29
C PRO A 155 6.89 19.31 -0.24
N ALA A 156 5.81 19.98 -0.67
CA ALA A 156 4.75 20.50 0.19
C ALA A 156 3.64 19.50 0.49
N GLY A 157 3.76 18.24 0.01
CA GLY A 157 2.78 17.17 0.15
C GLY A 157 2.13 16.74 -1.16
N PRO A 158 1.19 15.79 -1.11
CA PRO A 158 0.53 15.29 -2.30
C PRO A 158 -0.32 16.38 -2.97
N ARG A 159 -0.25 16.46 -4.31
CA ARG A 159 -1.01 17.37 -5.16
C ARG A 159 -1.71 16.59 -6.26
N ILE A 160 -2.90 17.01 -6.66
CA ILE A 160 -3.69 16.36 -7.69
C ILE A 160 -3.08 16.65 -9.06
N LEU A 161 -2.72 15.60 -9.80
CA LEU A 161 -2.17 15.66 -11.14
C LEU A 161 -3.23 15.36 -12.21
N VAL A 162 -4.07 14.33 -11.97
CA VAL A 162 -5.13 13.90 -12.87
C VAL A 162 -6.40 13.63 -12.08
N VAL A 163 -7.53 13.99 -12.66
CA VAL A 163 -8.87 13.59 -12.17
C VAL A 163 -9.60 12.94 -13.33
N SER A 164 -10.15 11.73 -13.10
CA SER A 164 -10.96 11.01 -14.07
C SER A 164 -12.32 10.70 -13.48
N LEU A 165 -13.38 10.86 -14.26
CA LEU A 165 -14.75 10.46 -13.90
C LEU A 165 -15.19 9.32 -14.81
N ALA A 166 -15.67 8.23 -14.22
CA ALA A 166 -16.10 7.02 -14.92
C ALA A 166 -15.04 6.50 -15.93
N GLY A 167 -13.75 6.65 -15.59
CA GLY A 167 -12.63 6.25 -16.45
C GLY A 167 -12.26 7.26 -17.55
N VAL A 168 -12.99 8.39 -17.66
CA VAL A 168 -12.69 9.44 -18.64
C VAL A 168 -11.88 10.54 -17.93
N PRO A 169 -10.66 10.84 -18.39
CA PRO A 169 -9.87 11.92 -17.81
C PRO A 169 -10.52 13.27 -18.11
N LEU A 170 -10.85 14.01 -17.05
CA LEU A 170 -11.40 15.37 -17.14
C LEU A 170 -10.31 16.43 -17.00
N LEU A 171 -9.42 16.19 -16.05
CA LEU A 171 -8.27 17.05 -15.77
C LEU A 171 -7.03 16.20 -16.02
N GLN A 172 -6.32 16.49 -17.06
CA GLN A 172 -5.11 15.75 -17.42
C GLN A 172 -3.93 16.72 -17.45
N GLY A 173 -3.05 16.60 -16.46
CA GLY A 173 -1.74 17.25 -16.51
C GLY A 173 -0.87 16.63 -17.60
N VAL A 174 -0.01 17.43 -18.21
CA VAL A 174 1.04 16.91 -19.10
C VAL A 174 1.94 16.01 -18.25
N ALA A 175 2.03 14.73 -18.62
CA ALA A 175 2.99 13.84 -17.99
C ALA A 175 4.38 14.45 -18.09
N PRO A 176 5.21 14.46 -17.01
CA PRO A 176 6.57 14.93 -17.12
C PRO A 176 7.27 14.18 -18.24
N ALA A 177 7.86 14.91 -19.16
CA ALA A 177 8.62 14.34 -20.28
C ALA A 177 9.65 13.35 -19.71
N ARG A 178 9.71 12.17 -20.33
CA ARG A 178 10.68 11.11 -19.98
C ARG A 178 12.09 11.50 -20.39
#